data_be1576a604748615d19e373ea0b0da6b
#
_entry.id   be1576a604748615d19e373ea0b0da6b
#
_cell.length_a   1.000
_cell.length_b   1.000
_cell.length_c   1.000
_cell.angle_alpha   90.00
_cell.angle_beta   90.00
_cell.angle_gamma   90.00
#
_symmetry.space_group_name_H-M   'P 1'
#
loop_
_entity.id
_entity.type
_entity.pdbx_description
1 polymer ?
#
loop_
_entity_poly.entity_id
_entity_poly.type
_entity_poly.pdbx_seq_one_letter_code
_entity_poly.pdbx_strand_id
1 'polypeptide(L)' 'MIKTKAGSYDEEMKKLIGQIAEVCLSEEFQSLRQELEMLYFNSGMENALVAAFQDALITMLA' A
#
# COMPACT_ATOMS: atom_id res chain seq x y z
N MET A 1 13.12 25.78 -15.13
CA MET A 1 11.67 25.78 -15.02
C MET A 1 11.14 24.39 -14.79
N ILE A 2 11.41 23.53 -15.70
CA ILE A 2 11.02 22.12 -15.53
C ILE A 2 11.62 21.53 -14.28
N LYS A 3 12.84 21.95 -13.95
CA LYS A 3 13.52 21.49 -12.75
C LYS A 3 12.76 21.86 -11.48
N THR A 4 12.18 23.04 -11.44
CA THR A 4 11.46 23.49 -10.27
C THR A 4 10.22 22.62 -10.04
N LYS A 5 9.48 22.34 -11.10
CA LYS A 5 8.32 21.46 -11.00
C LYS A 5 8.73 20.05 -10.64
N ALA A 6 9.78 19.57 -11.25
CA ALA A 6 10.28 18.24 -10.94
C ALA A 6 10.68 18.14 -9.48
N GLY A 7 11.28 19.19 -8.95
CA GLY A 7 11.65 19.23 -7.53
C GLY A 7 10.46 19.13 -6.62
N SER A 8 9.40 19.90 -6.91
CA SER A 8 8.18 19.84 -6.11
C SER A 8 7.52 18.48 -6.18
N TYR A 9 7.49 17.91 -7.37
CA TYR A 9 6.95 16.57 -7.55
C TYR A 9 7.74 15.54 -6.75
N ASP A 10 9.06 15.67 -6.79
CA ASP A 10 9.90 14.74 -6.05
C ASP A 10 9.64 14.79 -4.55
N GLU A 11 9.46 15.99 -4.01
CA GLU A 11 9.19 16.12 -2.58
C GLU A 11 7.86 15.49 -2.20
N GLU A 12 6.82 15.73 -3.00
CA GLU A 12 5.52 15.14 -2.75
C GLU A 12 5.57 13.63 -2.89
N MET A 13 6.27 13.14 -3.91
CA MET A 13 6.41 11.71 -4.10
C MET A 13 7.18 11.06 -2.97
N LYS A 14 8.22 11.73 -2.48
CA LYS A 14 8.97 11.20 -1.34
C LYS A 14 8.12 11.10 -0.10
N LYS A 15 7.28 12.09 0.14
CA LYS A 15 6.35 12.04 1.28
C LYS A 15 5.38 10.90 1.13
N LEU A 16 4.84 10.74 -0.07
CA LEU A 16 3.88 9.67 -0.33
C LEU A 16 4.53 8.30 -0.16
N ILE A 17 5.72 8.13 -0.71
CA ILE A 17 6.47 6.88 -0.56
C ILE A 17 6.75 6.61 0.91
N GLY A 18 7.13 7.65 1.66
CA GLY A 18 7.36 7.50 3.08
C GLY A 18 6.12 7.05 3.84
N GLN A 19 4.97 7.60 3.52
CA GLN A 19 3.71 7.20 4.12
C GLN A 19 3.38 5.75 3.80
N ILE A 20 3.56 5.36 2.54
CA ILE A 20 3.31 3.98 2.12
C ILE A 20 4.25 3.03 2.85
N ALA A 21 5.52 3.40 2.97
CA ALA A 21 6.48 2.58 3.67
C ALA A 21 6.10 2.41 5.14
N GLU A 22 5.68 3.48 5.80
CA GLU A 22 5.24 3.40 7.19
C GLU A 22 4.04 2.48 7.34
N VAL A 23 3.07 2.60 6.46
CA VAL A 23 1.89 1.75 6.49
C VAL A 23 2.28 0.29 6.29
N CYS A 24 3.14 0.03 5.31
CA CYS A 24 3.57 -1.34 5.01
C CYS A 24 4.34 -1.98 6.16
N LEU A 25 5.01 -1.19 6.97
CA LEU A 25 5.77 -1.69 8.11
C LEU A 25 4.94 -1.78 9.38
N SER A 26 3.75 -1.23 9.40
CA SER A 26 2.91 -1.25 10.59
C SER A 26 2.35 -2.65 10.84
N GLU A 27 2.18 -2.98 12.10
CA GLU A 27 1.59 -4.25 12.49
C GLU A 27 0.13 -4.35 12.05
N GLU A 28 -0.57 -3.24 12.10
CA GLU A 28 -1.96 -3.20 11.67
C GLU A 28 -2.11 -3.57 10.20
N PHE A 29 -1.23 -3.03 9.36
CA PHE A 29 -1.25 -3.36 7.94
C PHE A 29 -0.96 -4.85 7.73
N GLN A 30 0.05 -5.37 8.41
CA GLN A 30 0.44 -6.77 8.26
C GLN A 30 -0.68 -7.69 8.70
N SER A 31 -1.33 -7.38 9.82
CA SER A 31 -2.45 -8.18 10.31
C SER A 31 -3.62 -8.15 9.32
N LEU A 32 -3.95 -6.97 8.84
CA LEU A 32 -5.04 -6.82 7.87
C LEU A 32 -4.74 -7.57 6.58
N ARG A 33 -3.52 -7.43 6.09
CA ARG A 33 -3.10 -8.12 4.88
C ARG A 33 -3.21 -9.63 5.04
N GLN A 34 -2.75 -10.16 6.17
CA GLN A 34 -2.84 -11.59 6.43
C GLN A 34 -4.27 -12.09 6.47
N GLU A 35 -5.15 -11.35 7.12
CA GLU A 35 -6.56 -11.70 7.15
C GLU A 35 -7.16 -11.74 5.75
N LEU A 36 -6.85 -10.73 4.95
CA LEU A 36 -7.35 -10.68 3.58
C LEU A 36 -6.76 -11.78 2.72
N GLU A 37 -5.50 -12.12 2.93
CA GLU A 37 -4.89 -13.23 2.21
C GLU A 37 -5.64 -14.54 2.46
N MET A 38 -5.91 -14.81 3.71
CA MET A 38 -6.63 -16.03 4.07
C MET A 38 -8.03 -16.04 3.48
N LEU A 39 -8.70 -14.91 3.56
CA LEU A 39 -10.05 -14.79 3.03
C LEU A 39 -10.07 -15.02 1.52
N TYR A 40 -9.15 -14.42 0.80
CA TYR A 40 -9.09 -14.52 -0.65
C TYR A 40 -8.65 -15.91 -1.10
N PHE A 41 -7.71 -16.50 -0.40
CA PHE A 41 -7.32 -17.89 -0.67
C PHE A 41 -8.52 -18.84 -0.53
N ASN A 42 -9.28 -18.67 0.53
CA ASN A 42 -10.45 -19.50 0.76
C ASN A 42 -11.53 -19.28 -0.29
N SER A 43 -11.58 -18.11 -0.86
CA SER A 43 -12.52 -17.79 -1.94
C SER A 43 -12.08 -18.30 -3.29
N GLY A 44 -10.85 -18.81 -3.40
CA GLY A 44 -10.31 -19.27 -4.67
C GLY A 44 -9.85 -18.16 -5.60
N MET A 45 -9.56 -16.98 -5.05
CA MET A 45 -9.08 -15.86 -5.85
C MET A 45 -7.68 -16.12 -6.38
N GLU A 46 -7.47 -15.89 -7.69
CA GLU A 46 -6.19 -16.19 -8.31
C GLU A 46 -5.04 -15.37 -7.77
N ASN A 47 -5.11 -14.11 -7.68
CA ASN A 47 -4.01 -13.28 -7.19
C ASN A 47 -4.28 -12.82 -5.76
N ALA A 48 -4.55 -13.77 -4.89
CA ALA A 48 -4.93 -13.48 -3.51
C ALA A 48 -3.91 -12.60 -2.79
N LEU A 49 -2.63 -12.87 -2.96
CA LEU A 49 -1.58 -12.09 -2.28
C LEU A 49 -1.56 -10.65 -2.75
N VAL A 50 -1.64 -10.45 -4.06
CA VAL A 50 -1.63 -9.11 -4.64
C VAL A 50 -2.91 -8.35 -4.26
N ALA A 51 -4.05 -9.00 -4.37
CA ALA A 51 -5.32 -8.38 -4.03
C ALA A 51 -5.38 -8.01 -2.56
N ALA A 52 -4.90 -8.89 -1.68
CA ALA A 52 -4.87 -8.61 -0.25
C ALA A 52 -3.97 -7.42 0.07
N PHE A 53 -2.80 -7.36 -0.55
CA PHE A 53 -1.88 -6.25 -0.36
C PHE A 53 -2.52 -4.94 -0.80
N GLN A 54 -3.10 -4.92 -1.99
CA GLN A 54 -3.73 -3.71 -2.52
C GLN A 54 -4.90 -3.26 -1.66
N ASP A 55 -5.76 -4.18 -1.28
CA ASP A 55 -6.92 -3.82 -0.47
C ASP A 55 -6.52 -3.33 0.91
N ALA A 56 -5.54 -3.97 1.52
CA ALA A 56 -5.03 -3.52 2.81
C ALA A 56 -4.44 -2.12 2.71
N LEU A 57 -3.67 -1.88 1.67
CA LEU A 57 -3.04 -0.58 1.47
C LEU A 57 -4.10 0.50 1.26
N ILE A 58 -5.09 0.25 0.44
CA ILE A 58 -6.17 1.20 0.20
C ILE A 58 -6.93 1.48 1.48
N THR A 59 -7.24 0.45 2.25
CA THR A 59 -7.96 0.59 3.50
C THR A 59 -7.20 1.46 4.49
N MET A 60 -5.88 1.26 4.59
CA MET A 60 -5.07 2.02 5.52
C MET A 60 -4.83 3.46 5.08
N LEU A 61 -4.81 3.71 3.78
CA LEU A 61 -4.57 5.04 3.25
C LEU A 61 -5.84 5.86 3.02
N ALA A 62 -6.97 5.21 2.98
CA ALA A 62 -8.23 5.88 2.69
C ALA A 62 -8.74 6.77 3.84
#